data_094fc35e5168c6fc697e03ce12171876
#
_entry.id   094fc35e5168c6fc697e03ce12171876
#
_cell.length_a   1.000
_cell.length_b   1.000
_cell.length_c   1.000
_cell.angle_alpha   90.00
_cell.angle_beta   90.00
_cell.angle_gamma   90.00
#
_symmetry.space_group_name_H-M   'P 1'
#
loop_
_entity.id
_entity.type
_entity.pdbx_description
1 polymer ?
#
loop_
_entity_poly.entity_id
_entity_poly.type
_entity_poly.pdbx_seq_one_letter_code
_entity_poly.pdbx_strand_id
1 'polypeptide(L)' 'MTNEPINLRVLRMKELTEKVGYKPSTIYDLISKGLFPAPMKLVPNGRAIGWFESTIDEWLMEISTRATLDKPKHPSKH' A
#
# COMPACT_ATOMS: atom_id res chain seq x y z
N MET A 1 1.93 12.75 26.13
CA MET A 1 1.86 12.58 25.58
C MET A 1 1.65 11.75 25.06
N THR A 2 1.41 11.49 24.49
CA THR A 2 1.16 10.78 23.91
C THR A 2 1.56 10.19 23.51
N ASN A 3 1.61 9.81 23.31
CA ASN A 3 2.06 9.17 22.82
C ASN A 3 1.66 8.23 22.15
N GLU A 4 1.02 8.34 21.42
CA GLU A 4 0.56 7.54 20.64
C GLU A 4 1.38 7.37 19.64
N PRO A 5 1.77 6.38 19.30
CA PRO A 5 2.76 6.19 18.32
C PRO A 5 2.20 6.39 16.98
N ILE A 6 2.87 7.15 16.20
CA ILE A 6 2.60 7.24 14.80
C ILE A 6 3.44 6.16 14.18
N ASN A 7 2.86 5.35 13.34
CA ASN A 7 3.63 4.30 12.69
C ASN A 7 4.40 4.89 11.52
N LEU A 8 5.66 5.20 11.78
CA LEU A 8 6.52 5.77 10.75
C LEU A 8 7.41 4.74 10.08
N ARG A 9 7.08 3.48 10.25
CA ARG A 9 7.86 2.45 9.59
C ARG A 9 7.77 2.61 8.08
N VAL A 10 8.90 2.53 7.41
CA VAL A 10 8.97 2.65 5.97
C VAL A 10 9.08 1.27 5.36
N LEU A 11 8.25 1.01 4.36
CA LEU A 11 8.30 -0.25 3.64
C LEU A 11 9.01 -0.01 2.33
N ARG A 12 10.00 -0.85 2.04
CA ARG A 12 10.63 -0.84 0.75
C ARG A 12 9.86 -1.84 -0.12
N MET A 13 10.23 -1.91 -1.38
CA MET A 13 9.47 -2.76 -2.31
C MET A 13 9.37 -4.20 -1.81
N LYS A 14 10.42 -4.72 -1.23
CA LYS A 14 10.38 -6.10 -0.77
C LYS A 14 9.32 -6.30 0.31
N GLU A 15 9.33 -5.45 1.32
CA GLU A 15 8.35 -5.57 2.39
C GLU A 15 6.95 -5.27 1.89
N LEU A 16 6.84 -4.33 0.97
CA LEU A 16 5.55 -3.97 0.43
C LEU A 16 4.93 -5.14 -0.32
N THR A 17 5.70 -5.80 -1.15
CA THR A 17 5.18 -6.94 -1.90
C THR A 17 4.72 -8.05 -0.97
N GLU A 18 5.45 -8.25 0.13
CA GLU A 18 5.05 -9.25 1.10
C GLU A 18 3.76 -8.87 1.80
N LYS A 19 3.59 -7.59 2.09
CA LYS A 19 2.43 -7.14 2.81
C LYS A 19 1.17 -7.16 1.95
N VAL A 20 1.27 -6.69 0.73
CA VAL A 20 0.08 -6.58 -0.12
C VAL A 20 -0.12 -7.77 -1.05
N GLY A 21 0.92 -8.57 -1.24
CA GLY A 21 0.78 -9.78 -2.05
C GLY A 21 0.89 -9.57 -3.55
N TYR A 22 1.30 -8.38 -4.00
CA TYR A 22 1.45 -8.10 -5.43
C TYR A 22 2.90 -8.13 -5.82
N LYS A 23 3.18 -8.43 -7.08
CA LYS A 23 4.51 -8.33 -7.62
C LYS A 23 4.86 -6.88 -7.86
N PRO A 24 6.16 -6.57 -7.90
CA PRO A 24 6.57 -5.18 -8.17
C PRO A 24 5.97 -4.63 -9.46
N SER A 25 5.89 -5.43 -10.51
CA SER A 25 5.34 -4.93 -11.77
C SER A 25 3.88 -4.54 -11.61
N THR A 26 3.12 -5.31 -10.84
CA THR A 26 1.73 -4.99 -10.59
C THR A 26 1.63 -3.69 -9.78
N ILE A 27 2.50 -3.53 -8.79
CA ILE A 27 2.50 -2.32 -7.98
C ILE A 27 2.79 -1.10 -8.84
N TYR A 28 3.80 -1.17 -9.70
CA TYR A 28 4.14 -0.04 -10.56
C TYR A 28 3.00 0.27 -11.54
N ASP A 29 2.35 -0.76 -12.03
CA ASP A 29 1.21 -0.56 -12.93
C ASP A 29 0.09 0.16 -12.20
N LEU A 30 -0.21 -0.26 -10.98
CA LEU A 30 -1.26 0.38 -10.20
C LEU A 30 -0.91 1.82 -9.86
N ILE A 31 0.36 2.09 -9.58
CA ILE A 31 0.79 3.46 -9.32
C ILE A 31 0.55 4.32 -10.55
N SER A 32 0.91 3.80 -11.73
CA SER A 32 0.76 4.57 -12.95
C SER A 32 -0.70 4.86 -13.26
N LYS A 33 -1.60 4.04 -12.77
CA LYS A 33 -3.02 4.24 -12.99
C LYS A 33 -3.69 5.04 -11.88
N GLY A 34 -2.92 5.47 -10.90
CA GLY A 34 -3.48 6.21 -9.78
C GLY A 34 -4.26 5.36 -8.81
N LEU A 35 -4.04 4.05 -8.83
CA LEU A 35 -4.78 3.12 -7.99
C LEU A 35 -4.00 2.62 -6.79
N PHE A 36 -2.81 3.12 -6.58
CA PHE A 36 -1.95 2.71 -5.49
C PHE A 36 -1.22 3.93 -4.97
N PRO A 37 -0.95 4.02 -3.67
CA PRO A 37 -0.27 5.18 -3.12
C PRO A 37 1.08 5.40 -3.77
N ALA A 38 1.39 6.64 -4.06
CA ALA A 38 2.66 6.96 -4.69
C ALA A 38 3.80 6.80 -3.68
N PRO A 39 4.95 6.34 -4.13
CA PRO A 39 6.07 6.21 -3.21
C PRO A 39 6.70 7.54 -2.89
N MET A 40 7.44 7.58 -1.77
CA MET A 40 8.24 8.74 -1.42
C MET A 40 9.68 8.47 -1.79
N LYS A 41 10.39 9.53 -2.12
CA LYS A 41 11.82 9.40 -2.27
C LYS A 41 12.44 9.42 -0.89
N LEU A 42 13.26 8.45 -0.61
CA LEU A 42 13.90 8.35 0.68
C LEU A 42 15.24 9.08 0.73
N VAL A 43 15.82 9.30 -0.43
CA VAL A 43 17.10 10.03 -0.54
C VAL A 43 16.92 11.10 -1.60
N PRO A 44 17.19 12.36 -1.30
CA PRO A 44 16.86 13.45 -2.21
C PRO A 44 17.36 13.29 -3.62
N ASN A 45 18.49 12.89 -3.90
CA ASN A 45 18.96 12.75 -5.26
C ASN A 45 19.21 11.30 -5.62
N GLY A 46 18.58 10.40 -4.88
CA GLY A 46 18.78 8.99 -5.10
C GLY A 46 17.59 8.34 -5.73
N ARG A 47 17.63 7.03 -5.79
CA ARG A 47 16.56 6.23 -6.36
C ARG A 47 15.79 5.45 -5.33
N ALA A 48 16.21 5.51 -4.08
CA ALA A 48 15.54 4.76 -3.03
C ALA A 48 14.15 5.32 -2.82
N ILE A 49 13.16 4.45 -2.87
CA ILE A 49 11.78 4.85 -2.64
C ILE A 49 11.17 3.93 -1.60
N GLY A 50 10.11 4.38 -1.02
CA GLY A 50 9.39 3.59 -0.03
C GLY A 50 8.05 4.19 0.27
N TRP A 51 7.34 3.56 1.17
CA TRP A 51 6.01 3.99 1.58
C TRP A 51 5.94 3.90 3.08
N PHE A 52 5.20 4.79 3.72
CA PHE A 52 4.93 4.59 5.15
C PHE A 52 3.97 3.42 5.27
N GLU A 53 4.23 2.58 6.24
CA GLU A 53 3.34 1.44 6.48
C GLU A 53 1.93 1.91 6.79
N SER A 54 1.79 3.01 7.53
CA SER A 54 0.48 3.54 7.85
C SER A 54 -0.29 3.92 6.60
N THR A 55 0.38 4.46 5.60
CA THR A 55 -0.27 4.81 4.34
C THR A 55 -0.81 3.55 3.66
N ILE A 56 -0.02 2.50 3.67
CA ILE A 56 -0.44 1.24 3.06
C ILE A 56 -1.58 0.63 3.85
N ASP A 57 -1.54 0.71 5.16
CA ASP A 57 -2.62 0.18 5.98
C ASP A 57 -3.93 0.90 5.68
N GLU A 58 -3.89 2.21 5.54
CA GLU A 58 -5.09 2.99 5.21
C GLU A 58 -5.62 2.59 3.84
N TRP A 59 -4.73 2.41 2.89
CA TRP A 59 -5.12 2.01 1.54
C TRP A 59 -5.79 0.63 1.56
N LEU A 60 -5.22 -0.29 2.33
CA LEU A 60 -5.80 -1.62 2.45
C LEU A 60 -7.18 -1.57 3.12
N MET A 61 -7.34 -0.70 4.09
CA MET A 61 -8.63 -0.54 4.74
C MET A 61 -9.66 0.02 3.78
N GLU A 62 -9.27 0.97 2.96
CA GLU A 62 -10.18 1.52 1.97
C GLU A 62 -10.62 0.47 0.97
N ILE A 63 -9.68 -0.32 0.50
CA ILE A 63 -10.02 -1.37 -0.44
C ILE A 63 -10.93 -2.40 0.20
N SER A 64 -10.64 -2.76 1.43
CA SER A 64 -11.45 -3.73 2.14
C SER A 64 -12.88 -3.23 2.30
N THR A 65 -13.03 -1.98 2.67
CA THR A 65 -14.34 -1.38 2.84
C THR A 65 -15.08 -1.33 1.52
N ARG A 66 -14.40 -0.90 0.47
CA ARG A 66 -15.02 -0.79 -0.82
C ARG A 66 -15.44 -2.16 -1.36
N ALA A 67 -14.59 -3.15 -1.20
CA ALA A 67 -14.90 -4.48 -1.65
C ALA A 67 -16.11 -5.03 -0.90
N THR A 68 -16.21 -4.73 0.38
CA THR A 68 -17.35 -5.18 1.16
C THR A 68 -18.63 -4.50 0.71
N LEU A 69 -18.55 -3.22 0.44
CA LEU A 69 -19.73 -2.50 0.00
C LEU A 69 -20.18 -2.92 -1.38
N ASP A 70 -19.21 -3.19 -2.20
CA ASP A 70 -19.52 -3.61 -3.50
C ASP A 70 -19.89 -4.98 -3.59
N LYS A 71 -20.00 -5.68 -2.84
CA LYS A 71 -20.17 -6.95 -2.74
C LYS A 71 -20.63 -7.81 -3.50
N PRO A 72 -20.28 -8.44 -3.74
CA PRO A 72 -20.62 -9.23 -4.68
C PRO A 72 -21.17 -10.36 -4.23
N LYS A 73 -21.50 -10.94 -4.69
CA LYS A 73 -22.04 -11.90 -4.45
C LYS A 73 -21.28 -12.97 -4.54
N HIS A 74 -20.46 -13.25 -4.68
CA HIS A 74 -19.87 -14.38 -4.76
C HIS A 74 -18.65 -14.41 -4.40
N PRO A 75 -18.51 -15.04 -3.88
CA PRO A 75 -17.43 -15.06 -3.32
C PRO A 75 -16.43 -15.61 -3.99
N SER A 76 -16.03 -15.93 -4.28
CA SER A 76 -15.13 -16.27 -4.79
C SER A 76 -14.49 -17.06 -4.97
N LYS A 77 -14.28 -17.47 -5.31
CA LYS A 77 -13.64 -18.06 -5.47
C LYS A 77 -12.75 -18.12 -5.65
N HIS A 78 -12.25 -18.40 -5.74
CA HIS A 78 -11.46 -18.44 -5.92
C HIS A 78 -11.08 -18.77 -5.94
#